data_b1b939434631480ba051b11602fab5ba
#
_entry.id   b1b939434631480ba051b11602fab5ba
#
_cell.length_a   1.000
_cell.length_b   1.000
_cell.length_c   1.000
_cell.angle_alpha   90.00
_cell.angle_beta   90.00
_cell.angle_gamma   90.00
#
_symmetry.space_group_name_H-M   'P 1'
#
loop_
_entity.id
_entity.type
_entity.pdbx_description
1 polymer ?
#
loop_
_entity_poly.entity_id
_entity_poly.type
_entity_poly.pdbx_seq_one_letter_code
_entity_poly.pdbx_strand_id
1 'polypeptide(L)'
;MGGHIQDRVVMVTGGGGGFGRLICEKAAALGASIVCTDIDEAGLTGTAASILAAGGRILHHRADVTSLSDLQAAVTAGVREFGRIDVLVNNAGVMPLAFWRDHLEAAQAWSRCIDINIKGVMNGIMAIHDQMIAQGQGQVINISSIYGNFPVAGAGIYGATKAAVNFLSESLRVESQGRIKVTTIRPTGVPATGLGAGVINPEAIVGILGQNTASYLGALQGRSNAPADPGQADPGSVGYLALAPEFIADAVIHAIDQPWGVSVSDITVRATGDQYIL
;
A
#
# COMPACT_ATOMS: atom_id res chain seq x y z
N MET A 1 22.42 -15.85 -4.12
CA MET A 1 21.50 -16.45 -3.14
C MET A 1 20.13 -16.42 -3.80
N GLY A 2 19.46 -17.55 -3.96
CA GLY A 2 18.11 -17.58 -4.52
C GLY A 2 17.18 -16.81 -3.58
N GLY A 3 16.38 -15.89 -4.13
CA GLY A 3 15.43 -15.12 -3.36
C GLY A 3 14.32 -16.01 -2.79
N HIS A 4 13.86 -15.72 -1.58
CA HIS A 4 12.76 -16.45 -0.95
C HIS A 4 11.38 -16.13 -1.57
N ILE A 5 11.31 -15.11 -2.43
CA ILE A 5 10.11 -14.72 -3.16
C ILE A 5 9.84 -15.58 -4.40
N GLN A 6 10.90 -16.19 -4.94
CA GLN A 6 10.76 -17.08 -6.10
C GLN A 6 9.76 -18.21 -5.81
N ASP A 7 8.92 -18.52 -6.78
CA ASP A 7 7.85 -19.53 -6.72
C ASP A 7 6.72 -19.26 -5.71
N ARG A 8 6.73 -18.11 -4.98
CA ARG A 8 5.59 -17.72 -4.16
C ARG A 8 4.43 -17.21 -5.02
N VAL A 9 3.23 -17.39 -4.51
CA VAL A 9 2.01 -16.80 -5.07
C VAL A 9 1.65 -15.57 -4.25
N VAL A 10 1.68 -14.39 -4.89
CA VAL A 10 1.46 -13.10 -4.24
C VAL A 10 0.16 -12.49 -4.75
N MET A 11 -0.82 -12.33 -3.85
CA MET A 11 -2.07 -11.62 -4.13
C MET A 11 -1.92 -10.16 -3.72
N VAL A 12 -2.31 -9.23 -4.61
CA VAL A 12 -2.23 -7.78 -4.37
C VAL A 12 -3.58 -7.14 -4.65
N THR A 13 -4.11 -6.39 -3.68
CA THR A 13 -5.31 -5.56 -3.87
C THR A 13 -4.93 -4.15 -4.32
N GLY A 14 -5.74 -3.52 -5.18
CA GLY A 14 -5.37 -2.23 -5.77
C GLY A 14 -4.17 -2.35 -6.72
N GLY A 15 -4.07 -3.47 -7.45
CA GLY A 15 -2.94 -3.79 -8.33
C GLY A 15 -3.00 -3.15 -9.71
N GLY A 16 -4.07 -2.41 -10.03
CA GLY A 16 -4.24 -1.73 -11.32
C GLY A 16 -3.36 -0.49 -11.49
N GLY A 17 -2.79 0.05 -10.40
CA GLY A 17 -1.98 1.27 -10.46
C GLY A 17 -1.10 1.49 -9.23
N GLY A 18 -0.35 2.61 -9.23
CA GLY A 18 0.44 3.07 -8.09
C GLY A 18 1.37 1.99 -7.50
N PHE A 19 1.40 1.91 -6.17
CA PHE A 19 2.24 0.90 -5.48
C PHE A 19 1.85 -0.53 -5.86
N GLY A 20 0.53 -0.82 -5.97
CA GLY A 20 0.05 -2.17 -6.24
C GLY A 20 0.58 -2.72 -7.56
N ARG A 21 0.56 -1.92 -8.62
CA ARG A 21 1.14 -2.29 -9.91
C ARG A 21 2.65 -2.56 -9.80
N LEU A 22 3.40 -1.66 -9.18
CA LEU A 22 4.85 -1.80 -9.00
C LEU A 22 5.20 -3.05 -8.17
N ILE A 23 4.42 -3.34 -7.12
CA ILE A 23 4.60 -4.56 -6.31
C ILE A 23 4.38 -5.80 -7.18
N CYS A 24 3.30 -5.84 -7.99
CA CYS A 24 3.03 -6.94 -8.90
C CYS A 24 4.17 -7.15 -9.91
N GLU A 25 4.62 -6.08 -10.55
CA GLU A 25 5.69 -6.13 -11.57
C GLU A 25 7.03 -6.58 -10.96
N LYS A 26 7.42 -6.02 -9.80
CA LYS A 26 8.68 -6.39 -9.12
C LYS A 26 8.64 -7.83 -8.59
N ALA A 27 7.54 -8.26 -7.99
CA ALA A 27 7.39 -9.62 -7.51
C ALA A 27 7.44 -10.64 -8.66
N ALA A 28 6.75 -10.37 -9.77
CA ALA A 28 6.79 -11.21 -10.96
C ALA A 28 8.20 -11.30 -11.57
N ALA A 29 8.93 -10.18 -11.63
CA ALA A 29 10.32 -10.15 -12.12
C ALA A 29 11.27 -11.00 -11.26
N LEU A 30 10.93 -11.25 -10.01
CA LEU A 30 11.67 -12.12 -9.07
C LEU A 30 11.13 -13.56 -9.05
N GLY A 31 10.27 -13.93 -9.99
CA GLY A 31 9.78 -15.30 -10.18
C GLY A 31 8.54 -15.67 -9.38
N ALA A 32 7.85 -14.70 -8.74
CA ALA A 32 6.56 -14.94 -8.12
C ALA A 32 5.44 -15.09 -9.16
N SER A 33 4.37 -15.81 -8.81
CA SER A 33 3.11 -15.80 -9.53
C SER A 33 2.17 -14.78 -8.89
N ILE A 34 1.47 -14.00 -9.69
CA ILE A 34 0.70 -12.86 -9.22
C ILE A 34 -0.80 -13.12 -9.33
N VAL A 35 -1.54 -12.84 -8.25
CA VAL A 35 -3.00 -12.65 -8.27
C VAL A 35 -3.25 -11.16 -8.08
N CYS A 36 -3.53 -10.46 -9.17
CA CYS A 36 -3.72 -9.03 -9.19
C CYS A 36 -5.21 -8.68 -9.12
N THR A 37 -5.63 -7.91 -8.11
CA THR A 37 -7.03 -7.48 -7.97
C THR A 37 -7.16 -5.97 -7.90
N ASP A 38 -8.18 -5.44 -8.56
CA ASP A 38 -8.58 -4.03 -8.52
C ASP A 38 -10.05 -3.89 -8.92
N ILE A 39 -10.65 -2.74 -8.64
CA ILE A 39 -11.95 -2.34 -9.22
C ILE A 39 -11.78 -1.76 -10.64
N ASP A 40 -10.61 -1.22 -10.95
CA ASP A 40 -10.25 -0.65 -12.26
C ASP A 40 -9.78 -1.75 -13.23
N GLU A 41 -10.68 -2.13 -14.11
CA GLU A 41 -10.45 -3.18 -15.11
C GLU A 41 -9.39 -2.79 -16.15
N ALA A 42 -9.31 -1.52 -16.52
CA ALA A 42 -8.31 -1.02 -17.46
C ALA A 42 -6.90 -1.06 -16.83
N GLY A 43 -6.78 -0.63 -15.58
CA GLY A 43 -5.54 -0.73 -14.81
C GLY A 43 -5.07 -2.17 -14.64
N LEU A 44 -5.99 -3.10 -14.32
CA LEU A 44 -5.70 -4.55 -14.23
C LEU A 44 -5.13 -5.11 -15.53
N THR A 45 -5.80 -4.79 -16.66
CA THR A 45 -5.37 -5.23 -17.99
C THR A 45 -3.98 -4.69 -18.31
N GLY A 46 -3.70 -3.42 -17.98
CA GLY A 46 -2.39 -2.81 -18.17
C GLY A 46 -1.28 -3.48 -17.36
N THR A 47 -1.55 -3.78 -16.08
CA THR A 47 -0.61 -4.50 -15.21
C THR A 47 -0.35 -5.92 -15.71
N ALA A 48 -1.41 -6.62 -16.13
CA ALA A 48 -1.30 -7.96 -16.66
C ALA A 48 -0.47 -8.00 -17.95
N ALA A 49 -0.73 -7.07 -18.88
CA ALA A 49 0.01 -6.98 -20.13
C ALA A 49 1.52 -6.73 -19.89
N SER A 50 1.87 -5.85 -18.95
CA SER A 50 3.27 -5.58 -18.57
C SER A 50 3.98 -6.82 -18.05
N ILE A 51 3.37 -7.56 -17.12
CA ILE A 51 3.96 -8.76 -16.53
C ILE A 51 4.09 -9.90 -17.55
N LEU A 52 3.07 -10.13 -18.38
CA LEU A 52 3.11 -11.15 -19.42
C LEU A 52 4.17 -10.86 -20.47
N ALA A 53 4.31 -9.58 -20.88
CA ALA A 53 5.35 -9.16 -21.83
C ALA A 53 6.77 -9.38 -21.28
N ALA A 54 6.95 -9.32 -19.95
CA ALA A 54 8.21 -9.64 -19.27
C ALA A 54 8.40 -11.15 -19.01
N GLY A 55 7.48 -12.02 -19.44
CA GLY A 55 7.54 -13.47 -19.23
C GLY A 55 7.10 -13.92 -17.84
N GLY A 56 6.49 -13.06 -17.04
CA GLY A 56 5.96 -13.38 -15.72
C GLY A 56 4.61 -14.10 -15.77
N ARG A 57 4.15 -14.58 -14.62
CA ARG A 57 2.87 -15.30 -14.46
C ARG A 57 1.89 -14.45 -13.66
N ILE A 58 0.71 -14.20 -14.20
CA ILE A 58 -0.31 -13.39 -13.56
C ILE A 58 -1.72 -13.90 -13.86
N LEU A 59 -2.56 -13.94 -12.83
CA LEU A 59 -4.01 -13.96 -12.90
C LEU A 59 -4.51 -12.58 -12.46
N HIS A 60 -5.28 -11.88 -13.28
CA HIS A 60 -5.96 -10.66 -12.86
C HIS A 60 -7.46 -10.93 -12.68
N HIS A 61 -8.04 -10.33 -11.65
CA HIS A 61 -9.43 -10.54 -11.25
C HIS A 61 -10.03 -9.24 -10.75
N ARG A 62 -11.13 -8.78 -11.39
CA ARG A 62 -11.82 -7.59 -10.91
C ARG A 62 -12.45 -7.88 -9.54
N ALA A 63 -12.15 -7.09 -8.53
CA ALA A 63 -12.70 -7.24 -7.19
C ALA A 63 -12.83 -5.88 -6.49
N ASP A 64 -13.96 -5.63 -5.84
CA ASP A 64 -14.14 -4.53 -4.92
C ASP A 64 -13.75 -5.02 -3.51
N VAL A 65 -12.74 -4.39 -2.89
CA VAL A 65 -12.27 -4.78 -1.54
C VAL A 65 -13.35 -4.60 -0.47
N THR A 66 -14.37 -3.77 -0.72
CA THR A 66 -15.51 -3.61 0.20
C THR A 66 -16.47 -4.81 0.17
N SER A 67 -16.35 -5.69 -0.81
CA SER A 67 -17.10 -6.95 -0.99
C SER A 67 -16.26 -8.14 -0.58
N LEU A 68 -16.60 -8.80 0.53
CA LEU A 68 -15.93 -10.04 0.94
C LEU A 68 -16.05 -11.14 -0.12
N SER A 69 -17.21 -11.27 -0.76
CA SER A 69 -17.45 -12.27 -1.79
C SER A 69 -16.54 -12.09 -3.01
N ASP A 70 -16.24 -10.84 -3.41
CA ASP A 70 -15.34 -10.59 -4.54
C ASP A 70 -13.91 -11.05 -4.20
N LEU A 71 -13.44 -10.77 -2.99
CA LEU A 71 -12.11 -11.21 -2.56
C LEU A 71 -12.03 -12.72 -2.39
N GLN A 72 -13.08 -13.37 -1.86
CA GLN A 72 -13.16 -14.83 -1.81
C GLN A 72 -13.14 -15.48 -3.19
N ALA A 73 -13.83 -14.88 -4.17
CA ALA A 73 -13.80 -15.33 -5.56
C ALA A 73 -12.38 -15.20 -6.16
N ALA A 74 -11.69 -14.08 -5.89
CA ALA A 74 -10.30 -13.87 -6.32
C ALA A 74 -9.34 -14.90 -5.68
N VAL A 75 -9.47 -15.18 -4.38
CA VAL A 75 -8.70 -16.21 -3.68
C VAL A 75 -8.95 -17.58 -4.31
N THR A 76 -10.22 -17.95 -4.53
CA THR A 76 -10.61 -19.22 -5.16
C THR A 76 -10.00 -19.35 -6.56
N ALA A 77 -10.05 -18.28 -7.36
CA ALA A 77 -9.47 -18.26 -8.69
C ALA A 77 -7.93 -18.41 -8.64
N GLY A 78 -7.27 -17.70 -7.72
CA GLY A 78 -5.82 -17.80 -7.53
C GLY A 78 -5.37 -19.18 -7.07
N VAL A 79 -6.08 -19.80 -6.14
CA VAL A 79 -5.78 -21.18 -5.69
C VAL A 79 -6.02 -22.19 -6.81
N ARG A 80 -7.06 -22.02 -7.61
CA ARG A 80 -7.31 -22.88 -8.77
C ARG A 80 -6.20 -22.79 -9.81
N GLU A 81 -5.66 -21.58 -10.05
CA GLU A 81 -4.65 -21.33 -11.06
C GLU A 81 -3.24 -21.76 -10.61
N PHE A 82 -2.88 -21.43 -9.36
CA PHE A 82 -1.53 -21.59 -8.85
C PHE A 82 -1.38 -22.60 -7.71
N GLY A 83 -2.47 -23.21 -7.26
CA GLY A 83 -2.49 -24.23 -6.20
C GLY A 83 -2.45 -23.67 -4.78
N ARG A 84 -2.07 -22.40 -4.59
CA ARG A 84 -1.88 -21.76 -3.28
C ARG A 84 -1.90 -20.24 -3.38
N ILE A 85 -1.93 -19.55 -2.24
CA ILE A 85 -1.58 -18.13 -2.12
C ILE A 85 -0.72 -17.98 -0.86
N ASP A 86 0.53 -17.54 -1.04
CA ASP A 86 1.53 -17.43 0.03
C ASP A 86 1.49 -16.08 0.72
N VAL A 87 1.23 -15.03 -0.05
CA VAL A 87 1.27 -13.64 0.42
C VAL A 87 0.02 -12.91 -0.03
N LEU A 88 -0.60 -12.17 0.90
CA LEU A 88 -1.60 -11.14 0.61
C LEU A 88 -1.00 -9.77 0.88
N VAL A 89 -1.06 -8.87 -0.09
CA VAL A 89 -0.75 -7.45 0.08
C VAL A 89 -2.05 -6.64 0.02
N ASN A 90 -2.54 -6.19 1.18
CA ASN A 90 -3.63 -5.25 1.29
C ASN A 90 -3.11 -3.85 0.99
N ASN A 91 -3.17 -3.46 -0.28
CA ASN A 91 -2.65 -2.19 -0.78
C ASN A 91 -3.76 -1.22 -1.19
N ALA A 92 -4.93 -1.70 -1.59
CA ALA A 92 -6.04 -0.82 -1.96
C ALA A 92 -6.36 0.20 -0.86
N GLY A 93 -6.50 1.47 -1.25
CA GLY A 93 -6.77 2.54 -0.30
C GLY A 93 -7.04 3.88 -0.97
N VAL A 94 -7.67 4.79 -0.21
CA VAL A 94 -7.97 6.16 -0.60
C VAL A 94 -7.60 7.13 0.52
N MET A 95 -7.36 8.41 0.17
CA MET A 95 -6.88 9.44 1.11
C MET A 95 -7.69 10.75 0.95
N PRO A 96 -8.93 10.81 1.40
CA PRO A 96 -9.77 12.01 1.34
C PRO A 96 -9.43 12.98 2.48
N LEU A 97 -8.34 13.75 2.32
CA LEU A 97 -7.94 14.75 3.30
C LEU A 97 -8.88 15.94 3.27
N ALA A 98 -9.37 16.33 4.43
CA ALA A 98 -10.24 17.50 4.66
C ALA A 98 -10.30 17.80 6.15
N PHE A 99 -10.54 19.08 6.54
CA PHE A 99 -10.76 19.46 7.93
C PHE A 99 -12.19 19.14 8.38
N TRP A 100 -12.44 19.08 9.68
CA TRP A 100 -13.79 18.88 10.21
C TRP A 100 -14.80 19.93 9.74
N ARG A 101 -14.34 21.15 9.46
CA ARG A 101 -15.19 22.21 8.89
C ARG A 101 -15.74 21.89 7.49
N ASP A 102 -15.05 21.00 6.75
CA ASP A 102 -15.39 20.61 5.38
C ASP A 102 -16.36 19.40 5.36
N HIS A 103 -16.96 19.03 6.51
CA HIS A 103 -17.69 17.78 6.70
C HIS A 103 -18.85 17.58 5.72
N LEU A 104 -19.52 18.64 5.27
CA LEU A 104 -20.63 18.53 4.33
C LEU A 104 -20.18 18.00 2.96
N GLU A 105 -19.00 18.41 2.50
CA GLU A 105 -18.43 17.98 1.22
C GLU A 105 -17.70 16.65 1.37
N ALA A 106 -17.08 16.41 2.52
CA ALA A 106 -16.21 15.27 2.78
C ALA A 106 -16.95 14.01 3.25
N ALA A 107 -18.17 14.11 3.77
CA ALA A 107 -18.87 13.03 4.47
C ALA A 107 -18.92 11.73 3.66
N GLN A 108 -19.28 11.78 2.38
CA GLN A 108 -19.39 10.60 1.53
C GLN A 108 -18.01 9.97 1.27
N ALA A 109 -17.00 10.80 1.00
CA ALA A 109 -15.64 10.32 0.74
C ALA A 109 -15.00 9.75 2.02
N TRP A 110 -15.30 10.32 3.20
CA TRP A 110 -14.87 9.79 4.48
C TRP A 110 -15.53 8.43 4.78
N SER A 111 -16.83 8.28 4.53
CA SER A 111 -17.50 6.97 4.67
C SER A 111 -16.86 5.93 3.76
N ARG A 112 -16.64 6.27 2.49
CA ARG A 112 -15.96 5.39 1.54
C ARG A 112 -14.51 5.05 1.97
N CYS A 113 -13.81 6.00 2.60
CA CYS A 113 -12.48 5.78 3.13
C CYS A 113 -12.48 4.69 4.22
N ILE A 114 -13.46 4.72 5.12
CA ILE A 114 -13.63 3.69 6.15
C ILE A 114 -13.91 2.33 5.50
N ASP A 115 -14.81 2.30 4.52
CA ASP A 115 -15.17 1.06 3.84
C ASP A 115 -13.98 0.45 3.10
N ILE A 116 -13.20 1.24 2.37
CA ILE A 116 -12.05 0.75 1.62
C ILE A 116 -10.87 0.44 2.54
N ASN A 117 -10.45 1.40 3.39
CA ASN A 117 -9.20 1.29 4.13
C ASN A 117 -9.29 0.36 5.34
N ILE A 118 -10.47 0.24 5.98
CA ILE A 118 -10.67 -0.64 7.15
C ILE A 118 -11.35 -1.94 6.72
N LYS A 119 -12.58 -1.87 6.20
CA LYS A 119 -13.32 -3.08 5.84
C LYS A 119 -12.63 -3.83 4.70
N GLY A 120 -12.01 -3.12 3.73
CA GLY A 120 -11.23 -3.75 2.67
C GLY A 120 -10.06 -4.58 3.21
N VAL A 121 -9.30 -4.06 4.17
CA VAL A 121 -8.23 -4.83 4.84
C VAL A 121 -8.78 -6.01 5.63
N MET A 122 -9.86 -5.79 6.38
CA MET A 122 -10.54 -6.86 7.13
C MET A 122 -11.04 -7.95 6.18
N ASN A 123 -11.69 -7.58 5.07
CA ASN A 123 -12.19 -8.53 4.06
C ASN A 123 -11.03 -9.32 3.41
N GLY A 124 -9.90 -8.65 3.10
CA GLY A 124 -8.71 -9.32 2.59
C GLY A 124 -8.19 -10.38 3.56
N ILE A 125 -8.08 -10.05 4.84
CA ILE A 125 -7.67 -11.00 5.88
C ILE A 125 -8.66 -12.16 5.98
N MET A 126 -9.98 -11.88 6.06
CA MET A 126 -11.00 -12.92 6.14
C MET A 126 -11.02 -13.84 4.92
N ALA A 127 -10.80 -13.29 3.72
CA ALA A 127 -10.82 -14.08 2.49
C ALA A 127 -9.67 -15.09 2.40
N ILE A 128 -8.50 -14.79 3.01
CA ILE A 128 -7.29 -15.59 2.85
C ILE A 128 -6.94 -16.44 4.09
N HIS A 129 -7.45 -16.07 5.26
CA HIS A 129 -7.05 -16.65 6.56
C HIS A 129 -7.09 -18.17 6.56
N ASP A 130 -8.24 -18.76 6.26
CA ASP A 130 -8.42 -20.22 6.33
C ASP A 130 -7.54 -20.95 5.30
N GLN A 131 -7.36 -20.35 4.12
CA GLN A 131 -6.44 -20.87 3.10
C GLN A 131 -5.00 -20.92 3.62
N MET A 132 -4.51 -19.84 4.25
CA MET A 132 -3.16 -19.79 4.80
C MET A 132 -2.98 -20.75 5.98
N ILE A 133 -4.00 -20.87 6.85
CA ILE A 133 -3.98 -21.85 7.96
C ILE A 133 -3.93 -23.28 7.41
N ALA A 134 -4.72 -23.62 6.43
CA ALA A 134 -4.72 -24.94 5.79
C ALA A 134 -3.39 -25.27 5.10
N GLN A 135 -2.71 -24.26 4.52
CA GLN A 135 -1.37 -24.40 3.93
C GLN A 135 -0.25 -24.56 4.97
N GLY A 136 -0.54 -24.29 6.26
CA GLY A 136 0.42 -24.31 7.36
C GLY A 136 1.30 -23.08 7.46
N GLN A 137 1.22 -22.15 6.49
CA GLN A 137 1.98 -20.90 6.49
C GLN A 137 1.36 -19.87 5.54
N GLY A 138 1.57 -18.58 5.86
CA GLY A 138 1.16 -17.45 5.05
C GLY A 138 1.85 -16.15 5.46
N GLN A 139 1.65 -15.10 4.67
CA GLN A 139 2.10 -13.76 5.01
C GLN A 139 1.04 -12.73 4.58
N VAL A 140 0.70 -11.81 5.48
CA VAL A 140 -0.15 -10.66 5.20
C VAL A 140 0.68 -9.39 5.33
N ILE A 141 0.66 -8.55 4.31
CA ILE A 141 1.31 -7.23 4.30
C ILE A 141 0.23 -6.18 4.14
N ASN A 142 0.16 -5.26 5.10
CA ASN A 142 -0.81 -4.17 5.10
C ASN A 142 -0.13 -2.84 4.82
N ILE A 143 -0.57 -2.12 3.80
CA ILE A 143 -0.09 -0.76 3.51
C ILE A 143 -0.84 0.22 4.40
N SER A 144 -0.16 0.66 5.46
CA SER A 144 -0.62 1.69 6.37
C SER A 144 -0.14 3.09 5.92
N SER A 145 0.26 3.94 6.84
CA SER A 145 0.81 5.28 6.59
C SER A 145 1.42 5.84 7.88
N ILE A 146 2.32 6.82 7.74
CA ILE A 146 2.77 7.65 8.85
C ILE A 146 1.59 8.37 9.55
N TYR A 147 0.54 8.70 8.81
CA TYR A 147 -0.69 9.30 9.36
C TYR A 147 -1.43 8.41 10.37
N GLY A 148 -1.15 7.10 10.41
CA GLY A 148 -1.69 6.18 11.41
C GLY A 148 -0.97 6.19 12.76
N ASN A 149 0.12 6.95 12.90
CA ASN A 149 0.90 7.00 14.14
C ASN A 149 0.43 8.10 15.09
N PHE A 150 0.01 9.26 14.53
CA PHE A 150 -0.35 10.45 15.30
C PHE A 150 -1.50 11.20 14.63
N PRO A 151 -2.34 11.91 15.43
CA PRO A 151 -3.39 12.78 14.88
C PRO A 151 -2.75 13.92 14.09
N VAL A 152 -3.23 14.13 12.87
CA VAL A 152 -2.78 15.21 11.98
C VAL A 152 -3.99 16.02 11.54
N ALA A 153 -3.89 17.34 11.62
CA ALA A 153 -4.96 18.24 11.16
C ALA A 153 -5.24 18.01 9.67
N GLY A 154 -6.52 17.90 9.30
CA GLY A 154 -6.94 17.58 7.93
C GLY A 154 -6.88 16.12 7.55
N ALA A 155 -6.30 15.24 8.40
CA ALA A 155 -6.21 13.81 8.13
C ALA A 155 -6.99 12.95 9.13
N GLY A 156 -7.93 13.52 9.88
CA GLY A 156 -8.58 12.84 11.00
C GLY A 156 -9.16 11.47 10.63
N ILE A 157 -9.99 11.38 9.59
CA ILE A 157 -10.60 10.12 9.15
C ILE A 157 -9.57 9.21 8.49
N TYR A 158 -8.76 9.74 7.57
CA TYR A 158 -7.71 8.94 6.93
C TYR A 158 -6.74 8.36 7.96
N GLY A 159 -6.22 9.19 8.87
CA GLY A 159 -5.32 8.76 9.94
C GLY A 159 -5.95 7.70 10.84
N ALA A 160 -7.22 7.89 11.24
CA ALA A 160 -7.97 6.90 12.02
C ALA A 160 -8.07 5.56 11.28
N THR A 161 -8.31 5.56 9.94
CA THR A 161 -8.32 4.30 9.18
C THR A 161 -6.95 3.62 9.17
N LYS A 162 -5.86 4.36 9.07
CA LYS A 162 -4.50 3.81 9.08
C LYS A 162 -4.06 3.35 10.48
N ALA A 163 -4.52 4.02 11.55
CA ALA A 163 -4.37 3.52 12.92
C ALA A 163 -5.13 2.20 13.14
N ALA A 164 -6.36 2.10 12.59
CA ALA A 164 -7.11 0.84 12.61
C ALA A 164 -6.38 -0.28 11.87
N VAL A 165 -5.77 0.00 10.72
CA VAL A 165 -4.94 -0.98 9.98
C VAL A 165 -3.75 -1.45 10.83
N ASN A 166 -3.07 -0.53 11.55
CA ASN A 166 -1.99 -0.91 12.47
C ASN A 166 -2.49 -1.87 13.56
N PHE A 167 -3.65 -1.57 14.15
CA PHE A 167 -4.24 -2.40 15.20
C PHE A 167 -4.68 -3.78 14.67
N LEU A 168 -5.36 -3.83 13.52
CA LEU A 168 -5.76 -5.08 12.87
C LEU A 168 -4.55 -5.97 12.51
N SER A 169 -3.45 -5.34 12.08
CA SER A 169 -2.21 -6.06 11.78
C SER A 169 -1.64 -6.75 13.02
N GLU A 170 -1.59 -6.03 14.14
CA GLU A 170 -1.08 -6.60 15.40
C GLU A 170 -2.01 -7.67 15.98
N SER A 171 -3.34 -7.48 15.88
CA SER A 171 -4.32 -8.51 16.29
C SER A 171 -4.09 -9.80 15.50
N LEU A 172 -4.03 -9.72 14.17
CA LEU A 172 -3.75 -10.89 13.32
C LEU A 172 -2.41 -11.55 13.66
N ARG A 173 -1.37 -10.74 13.89
CA ARG A 173 -0.04 -11.25 14.25
C ARG A 173 -0.05 -12.07 15.53
N VAL A 174 -0.75 -11.58 16.56
CA VAL A 174 -0.86 -12.28 17.86
C VAL A 174 -1.68 -13.55 17.72
N GLU A 175 -2.83 -13.49 17.04
CA GLU A 175 -3.73 -14.63 16.89
C GLU A 175 -3.17 -15.74 16.01
N SER A 176 -2.37 -15.38 14.98
CA SER A 176 -1.81 -16.32 14.00
C SER A 176 -0.34 -16.65 14.23
N GLN A 177 0.18 -16.43 15.43
CA GLN A 177 1.58 -16.63 15.77
C GLN A 177 2.08 -18.01 15.34
N GLY A 178 3.21 -18.03 14.61
CA GLY A 178 3.83 -19.26 14.10
C GLY A 178 3.17 -19.83 12.83
N ARG A 179 2.13 -19.18 12.29
CA ARG A 179 1.43 -19.63 11.06
C ARG A 179 1.38 -18.54 9.98
N ILE A 180 1.02 -17.31 10.35
CA ILE A 180 0.91 -16.20 9.40
C ILE A 180 1.85 -15.10 9.88
N LYS A 181 2.80 -14.70 9.01
CA LYS A 181 3.61 -13.51 9.20
C LYS A 181 2.78 -12.28 8.86
N VAL A 182 2.94 -11.22 9.65
CA VAL A 182 2.25 -9.95 9.39
C VAL A 182 3.27 -8.82 9.34
N THR A 183 3.18 -8.00 8.29
CA THR A 183 4.02 -6.82 8.09
C THR A 183 3.16 -5.59 7.87
N THR A 184 3.49 -4.51 8.54
CA THR A 184 2.89 -3.19 8.32
C THR A 184 3.90 -2.29 7.61
N ILE A 185 3.57 -1.79 6.42
CA ILE A 185 4.39 -0.81 5.70
C ILE A 185 3.79 0.57 5.94
N ARG A 186 4.61 1.53 6.38
CA ARG A 186 4.21 2.93 6.64
C ARG A 186 4.94 3.88 5.71
N PRO A 187 4.39 4.18 4.52
CA PRO A 187 4.92 5.22 3.65
C PRO A 187 4.79 6.61 4.31
N THR A 188 5.74 7.48 3.99
CA THR A 188 5.61 8.92 4.22
C THR A 188 5.14 9.63 2.94
N GLY A 189 5.75 10.75 2.52
CA GLY A 189 5.35 11.49 1.32
C GLY A 189 5.74 10.82 0.02
N VAL A 190 4.77 10.33 -0.71
CA VAL A 190 4.94 9.72 -2.04
C VAL A 190 3.97 10.40 -3.01
N PRO A 191 4.36 11.56 -3.59
CA PRO A 191 3.45 12.39 -4.38
C PRO A 191 3.03 11.77 -5.72
N ALA A 192 3.83 10.89 -6.28
CA ALA A 192 3.60 10.29 -7.61
C ALA A 192 2.64 9.08 -7.57
N THR A 193 1.55 9.17 -6.78
CA THR A 193 0.52 8.12 -6.69
C THR A 193 -0.87 8.69 -6.92
N GLY A 194 -1.82 7.84 -7.33
CA GLY A 194 -3.24 8.22 -7.47
C GLY A 194 -3.92 8.66 -6.17
N LEU A 195 -3.29 8.44 -5.01
CA LEU A 195 -3.83 8.80 -3.70
C LEU A 195 -4.12 10.30 -3.57
N GLY A 196 -3.27 11.15 -4.16
CA GLY A 196 -3.43 12.60 -4.13
C GLY A 196 -4.72 13.10 -4.79
N ALA A 197 -5.26 12.37 -5.76
CA ALA A 197 -6.52 12.71 -6.42
C ALA A 197 -7.74 12.63 -5.47
N GLY A 198 -7.61 11.94 -4.34
CA GLY A 198 -8.67 11.82 -3.32
C GLY A 198 -8.71 12.99 -2.33
N VAL A 199 -7.73 13.90 -2.35
CA VAL A 199 -7.69 15.05 -1.43
C VAL A 199 -8.82 16.02 -1.77
N ILE A 200 -9.68 16.28 -0.78
CA ILE A 200 -10.87 17.15 -0.94
C ILE A 200 -10.47 18.61 -0.72
N ASN A 201 -9.80 18.87 0.39
CA ASN A 201 -9.27 20.20 0.69
C ASN A 201 -7.74 20.20 0.59
N PRO A 202 -7.15 20.85 -0.44
CA PRO A 202 -5.69 20.90 -0.60
C PRO A 202 -4.94 21.48 0.61
N GLU A 203 -5.56 22.38 1.38
CA GLU A 203 -4.97 22.93 2.59
C GLU A 203 -4.77 21.86 3.69
N ALA A 204 -5.49 20.74 3.63
CA ALA A 204 -5.38 19.66 4.60
C ALA A 204 -4.03 18.93 4.54
N ILE A 205 -3.26 19.07 3.44
CA ILE A 205 -1.87 18.59 3.33
C ILE A 205 -0.95 19.33 4.31
N VAL A 206 -1.30 20.57 4.67
CA VAL A 206 -0.56 21.41 5.64
C VAL A 206 -0.36 20.70 6.98
N GLY A 207 -1.33 19.87 7.40
CA GLY A 207 -1.30 19.27 8.73
C GLY A 207 -0.04 18.48 9.05
N ILE A 208 0.53 17.76 8.10
CA ILE A 208 1.76 16.98 8.32
C ILE A 208 3.05 17.80 8.05
N LEU A 209 2.94 18.85 7.25
CA LEU A 209 4.05 19.71 6.87
C LEU A 209 4.16 20.94 7.78
N GLY A 210 3.06 21.39 8.38
CA GLY A 210 3.01 22.57 9.22
C GLY A 210 3.58 23.79 8.51
N GLN A 211 4.54 24.46 9.14
CA GLN A 211 5.22 25.63 8.58
C GLN A 211 6.05 25.35 7.32
N ASN A 212 6.38 24.09 7.06
CA ASN A 212 7.20 23.67 5.91
C ASN A 212 6.37 23.52 4.62
N THR A 213 5.05 23.68 4.67
CA THR A 213 4.14 23.43 3.52
C THR A 213 4.51 24.22 2.29
N ALA A 214 4.79 25.53 2.43
CA ALA A 214 5.11 26.39 1.29
C ALA A 214 6.44 25.97 0.62
N SER A 215 7.43 25.63 1.40
CA SER A 215 8.72 25.13 0.93
C SER A 215 8.58 23.80 0.19
N TYR A 216 7.84 22.86 0.78
CA TYR A 216 7.60 21.53 0.20
C TYR A 216 6.84 21.59 -1.11
N LEU A 217 5.72 22.34 -1.15
CA LEU A 217 4.92 22.48 -2.37
C LEU A 217 5.69 23.27 -3.45
N GLY A 218 6.47 24.27 -3.08
CA GLY A 218 7.35 25.00 -3.98
C GLY A 218 8.41 24.10 -4.62
N ALA A 219 9.03 23.23 -3.84
CA ALA A 219 10.03 22.29 -4.34
C ALA A 219 9.40 21.25 -5.30
N LEU A 220 8.22 20.69 -4.97
CA LEU A 220 7.51 19.74 -5.84
C LEU A 220 7.05 20.35 -7.16
N GLN A 221 6.71 21.63 -7.18
CA GLN A 221 6.19 22.32 -8.37
C GLN A 221 7.29 23.02 -9.19
N GLY A 222 8.53 23.00 -8.75
CA GLY A 222 9.64 23.75 -9.36
C GLY A 222 9.42 25.28 -9.34
N ARG A 223 8.55 25.78 -8.45
CA ARG A 223 8.11 27.18 -8.39
C ARG A 223 8.71 27.98 -7.21
N SER A 224 9.65 27.42 -6.47
CA SER A 224 10.32 28.23 -5.47
C SER A 224 11.28 29.21 -6.15
N ASN A 225 11.25 30.50 -5.76
CA ASN A 225 12.23 31.49 -6.19
C ASN A 225 13.66 31.20 -5.68
N ALA A 226 13.84 30.20 -4.82
CA ALA A 226 15.13 29.59 -4.55
C ALA A 226 15.42 28.57 -5.66
N PRO A 227 16.65 28.54 -6.20
CA PRO A 227 17.04 27.46 -7.11
C PRO A 227 16.73 26.14 -6.39
N ALA A 228 15.90 25.28 -7.04
CA ALA A 228 15.63 23.95 -6.51
C ALA A 228 16.98 23.28 -6.26
N ASP A 229 17.24 22.88 -5.02
CA ASP A 229 18.46 22.11 -4.72
C ASP A 229 18.37 20.82 -5.54
N PRO A 230 19.29 20.57 -6.49
CA PRO A 230 19.26 19.36 -7.31
C PRO A 230 19.21 18.09 -6.45
N GLY A 231 19.76 18.13 -5.23
CA GLY A 231 19.74 17.05 -4.27
C GLY A 231 18.33 16.69 -3.78
N GLN A 232 17.35 17.59 -3.87
CA GLN A 232 15.98 17.31 -3.46
C GLN A 232 15.25 16.32 -4.36
N ALA A 233 15.65 16.21 -5.62
CA ALA A 233 15.10 15.26 -6.58
C ALA A 233 15.97 14.00 -6.75
N ASP A 234 17.18 13.99 -6.19
CA ASP A 234 18.14 12.89 -6.31
C ASP A 234 18.02 11.92 -5.13
N PRO A 235 17.59 10.65 -5.34
CA PRO A 235 17.59 9.64 -4.29
C PRO A 235 18.96 9.32 -3.68
N GLY A 236 20.05 9.67 -4.34
CA GLY A 236 21.41 9.55 -3.84
C GLY A 236 21.81 10.66 -2.87
N SER A 237 20.99 11.69 -2.73
CA SER A 237 21.24 12.84 -1.85
C SER A 237 20.54 12.69 -0.50
N VAL A 238 21.19 13.11 0.58
CA VAL A 238 20.56 13.24 1.91
C VAL A 238 19.47 14.32 1.95
N GLY A 239 19.46 15.24 0.98
CA GLY A 239 18.42 16.25 0.79
C GLY A 239 17.19 15.75 0.05
N TYR A 240 17.12 14.45 -0.35
CA TYR A 240 15.99 13.87 -1.08
C TYR A 240 14.68 14.09 -0.34
N LEU A 241 13.71 14.77 -0.99
CA LEU A 241 12.57 15.37 -0.32
C LEU A 241 11.32 14.49 -0.30
N ALA A 242 11.07 13.75 -1.39
CA ALA A 242 9.84 12.99 -1.58
C ALA A 242 10.12 11.66 -2.25
N LEU A 243 9.60 10.57 -1.67
CA LEU A 243 9.86 9.23 -2.15
C LEU A 243 9.26 8.98 -3.54
N ALA A 244 10.04 8.32 -4.38
CA ALA A 244 9.50 7.63 -5.53
C ALA A 244 8.71 6.37 -5.06
N PRO A 245 7.61 6.02 -5.74
CA PRO A 245 6.76 4.90 -5.32
C PRO A 245 7.48 3.54 -5.36
N GLU A 246 8.55 3.43 -6.12
CA GLU A 246 9.41 2.25 -6.22
C GLU A 246 10.01 1.83 -4.88
N PHE A 247 10.38 2.79 -4.01
CA PHE A 247 10.93 2.50 -2.69
C PHE A 247 9.91 1.84 -1.75
N ILE A 248 8.63 2.14 -1.93
CA ILE A 248 7.57 1.46 -1.17
C ILE A 248 7.39 0.03 -1.67
N ALA A 249 7.39 -0.16 -2.99
CA ALA A 249 7.35 -1.50 -3.57
C ALA A 249 8.57 -2.33 -3.15
N ASP A 250 9.78 -1.75 -3.13
CA ASP A 250 11.00 -2.41 -2.67
C ASP A 250 10.92 -2.82 -1.19
N ALA A 251 10.32 -2.01 -0.33
CA ALA A 251 10.09 -2.35 1.08
C ALA A 251 9.12 -3.55 1.22
N VAL A 252 8.08 -3.62 0.37
CA VAL A 252 7.16 -4.77 0.32
C VAL A 252 7.92 -6.02 -0.15
N ILE A 253 8.69 -5.92 -1.24
CA ILE A 253 9.50 -7.03 -1.75
C ILE A 253 10.49 -7.51 -0.68
N HIS A 254 11.18 -6.59 0.01
CA HIS A 254 12.08 -6.94 1.12
C HIS A 254 11.36 -7.74 2.21
N ALA A 255 10.14 -7.34 2.60
CA ALA A 255 9.36 -8.08 3.59
C ALA A 255 8.93 -9.46 3.09
N ILE A 256 8.60 -9.59 1.80
CA ILE A 256 8.25 -10.87 1.19
C ILE A 256 9.49 -11.78 1.12
N ASP A 257 10.63 -11.26 0.73
CA ASP A 257 11.86 -12.03 0.43
C ASP A 257 12.61 -12.50 1.69
N GLN A 258 11.91 -12.67 2.82
CA GLN A 258 12.47 -13.23 4.04
C GLN A 258 12.16 -14.72 4.15
N PRO A 259 13.05 -15.53 4.76
CA PRO A 259 12.71 -16.91 5.09
C PRO A 259 11.48 -16.98 5.98
N TRP A 260 10.74 -18.10 5.93
CA TRP A 260 9.48 -18.25 6.66
C TRP A 260 9.61 -18.05 8.17
N GLY A 261 10.72 -18.42 8.77
CA GLY A 261 10.98 -18.23 10.19
C GLY A 261 11.34 -16.79 10.60
N VAL A 262 11.44 -15.86 9.63
CA VAL A 262 11.79 -14.46 9.91
C VAL A 262 10.62 -13.56 9.50
N SER A 263 10.14 -12.74 10.42
CA SER A 263 9.10 -11.73 10.19
C SER A 263 9.68 -10.33 10.36
N VAL A 264 9.57 -9.51 9.32
CA VAL A 264 9.77 -8.07 9.43
C VAL A 264 8.42 -7.47 9.74
N SER A 265 8.20 -7.06 11.00
CA SER A 265 6.87 -6.67 11.46
C SER A 265 6.46 -5.28 10.97
N ASP A 266 7.41 -4.33 10.96
CA ASP A 266 7.15 -2.92 10.64
C ASP A 266 8.27 -2.33 9.79
N ILE A 267 7.87 -1.60 8.74
CA ILE A 267 8.78 -0.83 7.91
C ILE A 267 8.20 0.56 7.72
N THR A 268 8.90 1.58 8.20
CA THR A 268 8.61 2.97 7.84
C THR A 268 9.63 3.43 6.81
N VAL A 269 9.15 3.91 5.65
CA VAL A 269 10.01 4.40 4.58
C VAL A 269 9.87 5.91 4.50
N ARG A 270 11.00 6.63 4.62
CA ARG A 270 11.06 8.10 4.60
C ARG A 270 12.10 8.58 3.59
N ALA A 271 11.82 9.71 2.94
CA ALA A 271 12.88 10.48 2.30
C ALA A 271 13.71 11.15 3.41
N THR A 272 15.04 11.14 3.27
CA THR A 272 15.94 11.67 4.32
C THR A 272 15.72 13.17 4.56
N GLY A 273 15.38 13.92 3.51
CA GLY A 273 15.08 15.35 3.57
C GLY A 273 13.59 15.66 3.72
N ASP A 274 12.72 14.68 4.08
CA ASP A 274 11.30 14.98 4.26
C ASP A 274 11.12 16.06 5.35
N GLN A 275 10.17 16.94 5.13
CA GLN A 275 9.91 18.10 5.98
C GLN A 275 8.72 17.87 6.93
N TYR A 276 8.36 16.62 7.17
CA TYR A 276 7.27 16.29 8.08
C TYR A 276 7.63 16.57 9.53
N ILE A 277 6.69 17.16 10.24
CA ILE A 277 6.86 17.57 11.64
C ILE A 277 6.62 16.43 12.64
N LEU A 278 6.34 15.22 12.16
CA LEU A 278 6.04 14.03 12.98
C LEU A 278 7.08 12.92 12.81
#